data_5930023957c62af0130b4c865674b185
#
_entry.id   5930023957c62af0130b4c865674b185
#
_cell.length_a   1.000
_cell.length_b   1.000
_cell.length_c   1.000
_cell.angle_alpha   90.00
_cell.angle_beta   90.00
_cell.angle_gamma   90.00
#
_symmetry.space_group_name_H-M   'P 1'
#
loop_
_entity.id
_entity.type
_entity.pdbx_description
1 polymer ?
#
loop_
_entity_poly.entity_id
_entity_poly.type
_entity_poly.pdbx_seq_one_letter_code
_entity_poly.pdbx_strand_id
1 'polypeptide(L)'
;METKIATDKLRVSFGDLTVLKDVTINVEKNTITGFMGPSGSGKSTLISVINRMIDFENNVKIGGDATIDGRSILGDNINPIELRRRVGTVFAVPIPLPRSIFENIAYGPRLKGVTDRTSLHHIAEECLKKAFLWDEVKDRLSTSALKLSGGQQQRLCLARTLALKPEIILLDEPCSGLDPISTAKIEDALSELKSGYTIILVSNNTKQIARISDFSAFFYLGELIEYNTTDKVFTTPSESKTEDYIQGKFG
;
A
#
# COMPACT_ATOMS: atom_id res chain seq x y z
N MET A 1 -20.61 3.98 5.61
CA MET A 1 -19.62 3.15 4.91
C MET A 1 -19.10 2.10 5.88
N GLU A 2 -18.57 0.98 5.40
CA GLU A 2 -18.08 -0.11 6.27
C GLU A 2 -16.57 0.07 6.50
N THR A 3 -16.15 0.15 7.78
CA THR A 3 -14.73 0.29 8.13
C THR A 3 -14.00 -1.03 7.92
N LYS A 4 -12.91 -1.03 7.15
CA LYS A 4 -12.06 -2.18 6.89
C LYS A 4 -10.88 -2.27 7.84
N ILE A 5 -10.20 -1.14 8.06
CA ILE A 5 -9.04 -1.02 8.95
C ILE A 5 -9.34 0.09 9.94
N ALA A 6 -9.10 -0.14 11.22
CA ALA A 6 -9.16 0.92 12.21
C ALA A 6 -7.95 0.89 13.13
N THR A 7 -7.53 2.05 13.61
CA THR A 7 -6.61 2.17 14.73
C THR A 7 -7.25 2.97 15.85
N ASP A 8 -6.97 2.60 17.08
CA ASP A 8 -7.41 3.33 18.28
C ASP A 8 -6.21 3.69 19.13
N LYS A 9 -5.89 4.99 19.19
CA LYS A 9 -4.77 5.56 19.93
C LYS A 9 -3.46 4.77 19.71
N LEU A 10 -3.22 4.38 18.46
CA LEU A 10 -2.05 3.61 18.09
C LEU A 10 -0.79 4.42 18.34
N ARG A 11 0.08 3.89 19.17
CA ARG A 11 1.38 4.46 19.51
C ARG A 11 2.49 3.48 19.16
N VAL A 12 3.54 3.98 18.52
CA VAL A 12 4.72 3.15 18.18
C VAL A 12 5.99 3.89 18.58
N SER A 13 6.86 3.20 19.30
CA SER A 13 8.17 3.72 19.70
C SER A 13 9.27 2.73 19.36
N PHE A 14 10.43 3.23 18.95
CA PHE A 14 11.68 2.50 18.75
C PHE A 14 12.68 2.95 19.82
N GLY A 15 12.87 2.14 20.84
CA GLY A 15 13.57 2.57 22.04
C GLY A 15 12.88 3.77 22.68
N ASP A 16 13.58 4.90 22.79
CA ASP A 16 13.05 6.15 23.36
C ASP A 16 12.38 7.06 22.34
N LEU A 17 12.50 6.76 21.04
CA LEU A 17 11.91 7.57 19.98
C LEU A 17 10.46 7.14 19.70
N THR A 18 9.50 8.01 20.04
CA THR A 18 8.09 7.81 19.67
C THR A 18 7.86 8.31 18.24
N VAL A 19 7.47 7.39 17.34
CA VAL A 19 7.24 7.65 15.92
C VAL A 19 5.77 7.83 15.59
N LEU A 20 4.86 7.10 16.25
CA LEU A 20 3.41 7.33 16.16
C LEU A 20 2.86 7.70 17.55
N LYS A 21 2.00 8.72 17.57
CA LYS A 21 1.48 9.32 18.79
C LYS A 21 -0.04 9.30 18.79
N ASP A 22 -0.62 8.25 19.38
CA ASP A 22 -2.06 8.10 19.59
C ASP A 22 -2.91 8.25 18.30
N VAL A 23 -2.44 7.63 17.20
CA VAL A 23 -3.11 7.71 15.90
C VAL A 23 -4.41 6.92 15.92
N THR A 24 -5.53 7.61 15.68
CA THR A 24 -6.86 7.01 15.54
C THR A 24 -7.40 7.33 14.14
N ILE A 25 -7.61 6.29 13.31
CA ILE A 25 -8.13 6.42 11.95
C ILE A 25 -9.03 5.24 11.60
N ASN A 26 -10.07 5.50 10.80
CA ASN A 26 -10.95 4.48 10.22
C ASN A 26 -10.83 4.52 8.70
N VAL A 27 -10.28 3.47 8.10
CA VAL A 27 -10.15 3.33 6.66
C VAL A 27 -11.34 2.57 6.11
N GLU A 28 -12.04 3.18 5.19
CA GLU A 28 -13.26 2.63 4.60
C GLU A 28 -12.94 1.51 3.59
N LYS A 29 -13.80 0.50 3.57
CA LYS A 29 -13.69 -0.64 2.66
C LYS A 29 -13.88 -0.22 1.20
N ASN A 30 -13.09 -0.81 0.30
CA ASN A 30 -13.16 -0.59 -1.14
C ASN A 30 -13.00 0.89 -1.54
N THR A 31 -12.09 1.57 -0.87
CA THR A 31 -11.68 2.94 -1.17
C THR A 31 -10.16 3.04 -1.28
N ILE A 32 -9.67 4.12 -1.87
CA ILE A 32 -8.28 4.53 -1.79
C ILE A 32 -8.17 5.59 -0.70
N THR A 33 -7.44 5.29 0.38
CA THR A 33 -7.07 6.27 1.39
C THR A 33 -5.61 6.68 1.19
N GLY A 34 -5.39 7.95 0.87
CA GLY A 34 -4.07 8.54 0.69
C GLY A 34 -3.47 9.02 2.01
N PHE A 35 -2.29 8.56 2.37
CA PHE A 35 -1.52 9.05 3.50
C PHE A 35 -0.45 10.02 2.99
N MET A 36 -0.51 11.29 3.38
CA MET A 36 0.43 12.32 3.00
C MET A 36 1.08 12.97 4.23
N GLY A 37 2.20 13.65 4.01
CA GLY A 37 2.95 14.34 5.05
C GLY A 37 4.46 14.24 4.81
N PRO A 38 5.28 15.04 5.50
CA PRO A 38 6.73 15.03 5.37
C PRO A 38 7.35 13.64 5.61
N SER A 39 8.57 13.43 5.11
CA SER A 39 9.36 12.25 5.44
C SER A 39 9.55 12.15 6.96
N GLY A 40 9.48 10.93 7.51
CA GLY A 40 9.59 10.71 8.95
C GLY A 40 8.32 11.03 9.76
N SER A 41 7.19 11.37 9.14
CA SER A 41 5.94 11.64 9.86
C SER A 41 5.20 10.40 10.37
N GLY A 42 5.74 9.19 10.16
CA GLY A 42 5.18 7.93 10.69
C GLY A 42 4.32 7.13 9.71
N LYS A 43 4.08 7.60 8.48
CA LYS A 43 3.22 6.93 7.48
C LYS A 43 3.64 5.48 7.18
N SER A 44 4.91 5.25 6.84
CA SER A 44 5.46 3.91 6.57
C SER A 44 5.45 3.02 7.82
N THR A 45 5.62 3.61 9.02
CA THR A 45 5.49 2.89 10.29
C THR A 45 4.05 2.41 10.50
N LEU A 46 3.05 3.24 10.20
CA LEU A 46 1.65 2.85 10.32
C LEU A 46 1.31 1.67 9.41
N ILE A 47 1.72 1.70 8.14
CA ILE A 47 1.47 0.57 7.25
C ILE A 47 2.28 -0.68 7.63
N SER A 48 3.47 -0.53 8.24
CA SER A 48 4.24 -1.67 8.75
C SER A 48 3.61 -2.32 10.00
N VAL A 49 2.82 -1.58 10.77
CA VAL A 49 1.95 -2.16 11.81
C VAL A 49 0.81 -2.95 11.17
N ILE A 50 0.12 -2.38 10.18
CA ILE A 50 -1.05 -3.01 9.53
C ILE A 50 -0.69 -4.36 8.88
N ASN A 51 0.50 -4.49 8.28
CA ASN A 51 0.97 -5.75 7.68
C ASN A 51 1.84 -6.60 8.61
N ARG A 52 2.04 -6.16 9.87
CA ARG A 52 2.91 -6.82 10.86
C ARG A 52 4.38 -6.95 10.43
N MET A 53 4.84 -6.14 9.45
CA MET A 53 6.27 -6.06 9.14
C MET A 53 7.07 -5.42 10.27
N ILE A 54 6.42 -4.62 11.10
CA ILE A 54 6.98 -4.04 12.32
C ILE A 54 7.55 -5.10 13.28
N ASP A 55 7.06 -6.34 13.20
CA ASP A 55 7.54 -7.46 14.04
C ASP A 55 9.01 -7.85 13.78
N PHE A 56 9.57 -7.43 12.66
CA PHE A 56 10.98 -7.66 12.31
C PHE A 56 11.92 -6.58 12.82
N GLU A 57 11.37 -5.51 13.37
CA GLU A 57 12.15 -4.41 13.92
C GLU A 57 12.54 -4.68 15.39
N ASN A 58 13.71 -4.21 15.77
CA ASN A 58 14.21 -4.37 17.14
C ASN A 58 13.73 -3.22 18.04
N ASN A 59 13.55 -3.51 19.34
CA ASN A 59 13.21 -2.53 20.37
C ASN A 59 11.93 -1.73 20.09
N VAL A 60 10.93 -2.37 19.45
CA VAL A 60 9.63 -1.76 19.18
C VAL A 60 8.69 -1.94 20.36
N LYS A 61 8.00 -0.87 20.75
CA LYS A 61 6.86 -0.87 21.66
C LYS A 61 5.63 -0.36 20.95
N ILE A 62 4.54 -1.12 20.99
CA ILE A 62 3.26 -0.76 20.39
C ILE A 62 2.24 -0.62 21.52
N GLY A 63 1.50 0.49 21.53
CA GLY A 63 0.37 0.74 22.43
C GLY A 63 -0.88 1.11 21.62
N GLY A 64 -2.04 1.04 22.25
CA GLY A 64 -3.32 1.18 21.55
C GLY A 64 -3.69 -0.09 20.79
N ASP A 65 -4.52 0.03 19.76
CA ASP A 65 -4.93 -1.12 18.94
C ASP A 65 -4.96 -0.80 17.45
N ALA A 66 -4.86 -1.85 16.64
CA ALA A 66 -5.10 -1.83 15.20
C ALA A 66 -5.94 -3.04 14.82
N THR A 67 -6.99 -2.82 14.04
CA THR A 67 -7.97 -3.86 13.69
C THR A 67 -8.19 -3.97 12.20
N ILE A 68 -8.49 -5.17 11.73
CA ILE A 68 -9.01 -5.46 10.38
C ILE A 68 -10.33 -6.21 10.55
N ASP A 69 -11.41 -5.73 9.92
CA ASP A 69 -12.77 -6.27 10.09
C ASP A 69 -13.19 -6.36 11.57
N GLY A 70 -12.82 -5.34 12.37
CA GLY A 70 -13.11 -5.26 13.80
C GLY A 70 -12.34 -6.24 14.70
N ARG A 71 -11.36 -6.98 14.14
CA ARG A 71 -10.51 -7.91 14.91
C ARG A 71 -9.12 -7.33 15.07
N SER A 72 -8.62 -7.27 16.31
CA SER A 72 -7.26 -6.81 16.57
C SER A 72 -6.25 -7.65 15.80
N ILE A 73 -5.24 -6.98 15.25
CA ILE A 73 -4.11 -7.61 14.55
C ILE A 73 -2.82 -7.59 15.36
N LEU A 74 -2.85 -7.06 16.59
CA LEU A 74 -1.65 -6.88 17.44
C LEU A 74 -1.47 -8.00 18.49
N GLY A 75 -2.48 -8.82 18.71
CA GLY A 75 -2.41 -9.89 19.73
C GLY A 75 -1.54 -11.09 19.34
N ASP A 76 -1.11 -11.87 20.34
CA ASP A 76 -0.28 -13.07 20.17
C ASP A 76 -1.02 -14.20 19.42
N ASN A 77 -2.34 -14.18 19.40
CA ASN A 77 -3.17 -15.18 18.74
C ASN A 77 -3.32 -14.96 17.22
N ILE A 78 -2.69 -13.94 16.67
CA ILE A 78 -2.76 -13.65 15.23
C ILE A 78 -1.61 -14.37 14.52
N ASN A 79 -1.94 -15.12 13.49
CA ASN A 79 -0.94 -15.69 12.61
C ASN A 79 -0.47 -14.63 11.58
N PRO A 80 0.78 -14.11 11.69
CA PRO A 80 1.25 -13.06 10.80
C PRO A 80 1.33 -13.49 9.33
N ILE A 81 1.51 -14.79 9.07
CA ILE A 81 1.57 -15.33 7.70
C ILE A 81 0.20 -15.23 7.05
N GLU A 82 -0.87 -15.61 7.76
CA GLU A 82 -2.24 -15.49 7.27
C GLU A 82 -2.63 -14.02 7.09
N LEU A 83 -2.23 -13.15 8.02
CA LEU A 83 -2.47 -11.70 7.89
C LEU A 83 -1.80 -11.15 6.63
N ARG A 84 -0.51 -11.45 6.41
CA ARG A 84 0.25 -10.97 5.23
C ARG A 84 -0.25 -11.54 3.90
N ARG A 85 -1.03 -12.61 3.91
CA ARG A 85 -1.75 -13.08 2.72
C ARG A 85 -2.98 -12.22 2.40
N ARG A 86 -3.64 -11.68 3.43
CA ARG A 86 -4.80 -10.77 3.30
C ARG A 86 -4.37 -9.33 3.04
N VAL A 87 -3.18 -8.95 3.46
CA VAL A 87 -2.62 -7.59 3.35
C VAL A 87 -1.40 -7.62 2.46
N GLY A 88 -1.61 -7.32 1.18
CA GLY A 88 -0.53 -7.23 0.20
C GLY A 88 0.22 -5.90 0.29
N THR A 89 1.51 -5.91 0.03
CA THR A 89 2.34 -4.69 0.12
C THR A 89 3.17 -4.52 -1.14
N VAL A 90 3.24 -3.28 -1.63
CA VAL A 90 4.10 -2.82 -2.72
C VAL A 90 4.97 -1.69 -2.18
N PHE A 91 6.30 -1.87 -2.26
CA PHE A 91 7.28 -0.93 -1.73
C PHE A 91 7.73 0.10 -2.78
N ALA A 92 8.34 1.20 -2.33
CA ALA A 92 8.86 2.27 -3.20
C ALA A 92 9.89 1.75 -4.22
N VAL A 93 10.82 0.92 -3.76
CA VAL A 93 11.80 0.27 -4.63
C VAL A 93 11.21 -1.06 -5.11
N PRO A 94 11.03 -1.26 -6.42
CA PRO A 94 10.56 -2.53 -6.93
C PRO A 94 11.59 -3.64 -6.69
N ILE A 95 11.15 -4.75 -6.11
CA ILE A 95 11.99 -5.91 -5.83
C ILE A 95 11.36 -7.14 -6.50
N PRO A 96 11.48 -7.28 -7.82
CA PRO A 96 11.08 -8.52 -8.48
C PRO A 96 12.01 -9.68 -8.06
N LEU A 97 11.47 -10.87 -7.99
CA LEU A 97 12.28 -12.06 -7.77
C LEU A 97 13.24 -12.24 -8.96
N PRO A 98 14.47 -12.75 -8.75
CA PRO A 98 15.44 -13.04 -9.84
C PRO A 98 15.01 -14.26 -10.66
N ARG A 99 13.81 -14.19 -11.22
CA ARG A 99 13.10 -15.21 -12.00
C ARG A 99 12.45 -14.56 -13.22
N SER A 100 11.77 -15.35 -14.04
CA SER A 100 11.01 -14.82 -15.16
C SER A 100 9.80 -13.97 -14.69
N ILE A 101 9.21 -13.20 -15.61
CA ILE A 101 7.99 -12.45 -15.38
C ILE A 101 6.86 -13.38 -14.89
N PHE A 102 6.65 -14.50 -15.60
CA PHE A 102 5.68 -15.52 -15.22
C PHE A 102 5.93 -16.08 -13.81
N GLU A 103 7.17 -16.47 -13.52
CA GLU A 103 7.53 -17.07 -12.24
C GLU A 103 7.37 -16.09 -11.06
N ASN A 104 7.50 -14.78 -11.28
CA ASN A 104 7.20 -13.79 -10.25
C ASN A 104 5.74 -13.86 -9.80
N ILE A 105 4.81 -14.04 -10.72
CA ILE A 105 3.38 -14.08 -10.42
C ILE A 105 2.96 -15.48 -9.94
N ALA A 106 3.45 -16.52 -10.58
CA ALA A 106 3.12 -17.91 -10.25
C ALA A 106 3.65 -18.36 -8.89
N TYR A 107 4.65 -17.67 -8.33
CA TYR A 107 5.32 -18.05 -7.09
C TYR A 107 4.34 -18.17 -5.90
N GLY A 108 3.57 -17.11 -5.65
CA GLY A 108 2.60 -17.10 -4.54
C GLY A 108 1.49 -18.16 -4.67
N PRO A 109 0.78 -18.24 -5.80
CA PRO A 109 -0.21 -19.28 -6.06
C PRO A 109 0.33 -20.72 -5.90
N ARG A 110 1.56 -20.99 -6.34
CA ARG A 110 2.19 -22.32 -6.12
C ARG A 110 2.39 -22.63 -4.65
N LEU A 111 2.78 -21.68 -3.84
CA LEU A 111 2.89 -21.86 -2.39
C LEU A 111 1.51 -22.10 -1.73
N LYS A 112 0.42 -21.71 -2.39
CA LYS A 112 -0.97 -22.03 -2.01
C LYS A 112 -1.46 -23.37 -2.57
N GLY A 113 -0.60 -24.12 -3.26
CA GLY A 113 -0.94 -25.45 -3.81
C GLY A 113 -1.51 -25.44 -5.24
N VAL A 114 -1.51 -24.31 -5.95
CA VAL A 114 -1.91 -24.30 -7.37
C VAL A 114 -0.78 -24.87 -8.20
N THR A 115 -0.95 -26.11 -8.71
CA THR A 115 0.07 -26.83 -9.50
C THR A 115 -0.23 -26.84 -11.00
N ASP A 116 -1.49 -26.67 -11.36
CA ASP A 116 -1.92 -26.68 -12.76
C ASP A 116 -1.37 -25.48 -13.53
N ARG A 117 -0.68 -25.79 -14.64
CA ARG A 117 -0.02 -24.79 -15.47
C ARG A 117 -1.01 -23.84 -16.14
N THR A 118 -2.15 -24.33 -16.57
CA THR A 118 -3.19 -23.54 -17.24
C THR A 118 -3.76 -22.51 -16.26
N SER A 119 -4.10 -22.95 -15.06
CA SER A 119 -4.56 -22.06 -13.97
C SER A 119 -3.53 -21.00 -13.61
N LEU A 120 -2.25 -21.36 -13.52
CA LEU A 120 -1.17 -20.39 -13.25
C LEU A 120 -1.01 -19.36 -14.37
N HIS A 121 -1.16 -19.78 -15.65
CA HIS A 121 -1.12 -18.85 -16.78
C HIS A 121 -2.33 -17.91 -16.77
N HIS A 122 -3.52 -18.40 -16.46
CA HIS A 122 -4.71 -17.56 -16.32
C HIS A 122 -4.56 -16.52 -15.21
N ILE A 123 -4.08 -16.95 -14.03
CA ILE A 123 -3.78 -16.02 -12.92
C ILE A 123 -2.75 -14.96 -13.35
N ALA A 124 -1.69 -15.38 -14.05
CA ALA A 124 -0.66 -14.45 -14.50
C ALA A 124 -1.22 -13.41 -15.48
N GLU A 125 -2.01 -13.85 -16.46
CA GLU A 125 -2.67 -12.96 -17.42
C GLU A 125 -3.61 -11.97 -16.73
N GLU A 126 -4.50 -12.43 -15.85
CA GLU A 126 -5.42 -11.57 -15.11
C GLU A 126 -4.69 -10.53 -14.26
N CYS A 127 -3.66 -10.94 -13.50
CA CYS A 127 -2.92 -10.03 -12.65
C CYS A 127 -2.10 -9.01 -13.44
N LEU A 128 -1.51 -9.41 -14.57
CA LEU A 128 -0.78 -8.50 -15.44
C LEU A 128 -1.70 -7.51 -16.14
N LYS A 129 -2.93 -7.92 -16.53
CA LYS A 129 -3.95 -7.00 -17.05
C LYS A 129 -4.35 -5.97 -16.00
N LYS A 130 -4.68 -6.40 -14.79
CA LYS A 130 -5.04 -5.52 -13.67
C LYS A 130 -3.92 -4.54 -13.29
N ALA A 131 -2.65 -4.90 -13.52
CA ALA A 131 -1.50 -4.04 -13.29
C ALA A 131 -1.09 -3.22 -14.53
N PHE A 132 -1.90 -3.21 -15.60
CA PHE A 132 -1.60 -2.49 -16.86
C PHE A 132 -0.22 -2.84 -17.45
N LEU A 133 0.17 -4.11 -17.35
CA LEU A 133 1.46 -4.60 -17.82
C LEU A 133 1.35 -5.65 -18.92
N TRP A 134 0.20 -6.32 -19.08
CA TRP A 134 0.01 -7.46 -19.97
C TRP A 134 0.48 -7.22 -21.39
N ASP A 135 0.02 -6.15 -22.03
CA ASP A 135 0.32 -5.86 -23.43
C ASP A 135 1.80 -5.59 -23.72
N GLU A 136 2.55 -5.20 -22.69
CA GLU A 136 3.99 -4.95 -22.80
C GLU A 136 4.83 -6.23 -22.64
N VAL A 137 4.27 -7.30 -22.04
CA VAL A 137 5.07 -8.47 -21.65
C VAL A 137 4.50 -9.82 -22.10
N LYS A 138 3.29 -9.89 -22.64
CA LYS A 138 2.59 -11.15 -23.00
C LYS A 138 3.42 -12.10 -23.88
N ASP A 139 4.21 -11.56 -24.81
CA ASP A 139 5.04 -12.33 -25.75
C ASP A 139 6.41 -12.71 -25.19
N ARG A 140 6.72 -12.28 -23.94
CA ARG A 140 8.04 -12.50 -23.31
C ARG A 140 7.96 -12.88 -21.83
N LEU A 141 6.91 -13.59 -21.42
CA LEU A 141 6.69 -13.98 -20.01
C LEU A 141 7.82 -14.85 -19.42
N SER A 142 8.59 -15.54 -20.26
CA SER A 142 9.78 -16.31 -19.86
C SER A 142 11.04 -15.47 -19.63
N THR A 143 11.02 -14.19 -20.03
CA THR A 143 12.16 -13.28 -19.84
C THR A 143 12.34 -12.96 -18.36
N SER A 144 13.61 -12.76 -17.94
CA SER A 144 13.93 -12.34 -16.57
C SER A 144 13.25 -11.02 -16.22
N ALA A 145 12.59 -10.98 -15.07
CA ALA A 145 11.94 -9.79 -14.54
C ALA A 145 12.92 -8.63 -14.30
N LEU A 146 14.18 -8.93 -14.04
CA LEU A 146 15.24 -7.93 -13.83
C LEU A 146 15.59 -7.13 -15.10
N LYS A 147 15.16 -7.59 -16.29
CA LYS A 147 15.32 -6.87 -17.56
C LYS A 147 14.21 -5.85 -17.85
N LEU A 148 13.19 -5.78 -17.00
CA LEU A 148 12.12 -4.81 -17.11
C LEU A 148 12.59 -3.41 -16.68
N SER A 149 11.98 -2.36 -17.25
CA SER A 149 12.17 -0.99 -16.75
C SER A 149 11.65 -0.83 -15.31
N GLY A 150 12.06 0.22 -14.60
CA GLY A 150 11.62 0.45 -13.22
C GLY A 150 10.10 0.47 -13.07
N GLY A 151 9.37 1.19 -13.94
CA GLY A 151 7.91 1.23 -13.94
C GLY A 151 7.27 -0.12 -14.29
N GLN A 152 7.88 -0.91 -15.20
CA GLN A 152 7.42 -2.27 -15.48
C GLN A 152 7.66 -3.20 -14.28
N GLN A 153 8.80 -3.08 -13.60
CA GLN A 153 9.10 -3.86 -12.39
C GLN A 153 8.10 -3.53 -11.27
N GLN A 154 7.76 -2.26 -11.10
CA GLN A 154 6.79 -1.83 -10.09
C GLN A 154 5.40 -2.41 -10.37
N ARG A 155 4.93 -2.34 -11.62
CA ARG A 155 3.67 -2.96 -12.03
C ARG A 155 3.70 -4.50 -11.92
N LEU A 156 4.86 -5.13 -12.15
CA LEU A 156 5.04 -6.55 -11.89
C LEU A 156 4.93 -6.89 -10.39
N CYS A 157 5.50 -6.06 -9.51
CA CYS A 157 5.34 -6.22 -8.06
C CYS A 157 3.87 -6.08 -7.63
N LEU A 158 3.13 -5.14 -8.23
CA LEU A 158 1.68 -5.04 -8.01
C LEU A 158 0.96 -6.31 -8.51
N ALA A 159 1.22 -6.77 -9.74
CA ALA A 159 0.63 -8.00 -10.28
C ALA A 159 0.93 -9.23 -9.41
N ARG A 160 2.16 -9.35 -8.91
CA ARG A 160 2.56 -10.42 -7.97
C ARG A 160 1.76 -10.37 -6.67
N THR A 161 1.53 -9.18 -6.15
CA THR A 161 0.72 -8.97 -4.95
C THR A 161 -0.74 -9.39 -5.18
N LEU A 162 -1.32 -9.01 -6.31
CA LEU A 162 -2.69 -9.36 -6.70
C LEU A 162 -2.89 -10.88 -6.88
N ALA A 163 -1.86 -11.63 -7.28
CA ALA A 163 -1.92 -13.07 -7.47
C ALA A 163 -2.25 -13.86 -6.19
N LEU A 164 -2.03 -13.27 -5.03
CA LEU A 164 -2.43 -13.83 -3.72
C LEU A 164 -3.89 -13.54 -3.36
N LYS A 165 -4.59 -12.71 -4.14
CA LYS A 165 -5.96 -12.23 -3.90
C LYS A 165 -6.08 -11.63 -2.49
N PRO A 166 -5.30 -10.59 -2.17
CA PRO A 166 -5.42 -9.90 -0.88
C PRO A 166 -6.77 -9.20 -0.78
N GLU A 167 -7.13 -8.74 0.41
CA GLU A 167 -8.29 -7.89 0.67
C GLU A 167 -7.89 -6.41 0.76
N ILE A 168 -6.64 -6.18 1.18
CA ILE A 168 -6.04 -4.87 1.40
C ILE A 168 -4.74 -4.79 0.61
N ILE A 169 -4.50 -3.64 -0.03
CA ILE A 169 -3.24 -3.34 -0.72
C ILE A 169 -2.64 -2.10 -0.07
N LEU A 170 -1.44 -2.25 0.46
CA LEU A 170 -0.63 -1.16 1.00
C LEU A 170 0.46 -0.80 -0.02
N LEU A 171 0.52 0.47 -0.39
CA LEU A 171 1.56 0.98 -1.30
C LEU A 171 2.35 2.08 -0.58
N ASP A 172 3.65 1.87 -0.45
CA ASP A 172 4.57 2.84 0.15
C ASP A 172 5.38 3.51 -0.95
N GLU A 173 5.03 4.77 -1.30
CA GLU A 173 5.69 5.58 -2.34
C GLU A 173 5.84 4.85 -3.69
N PRO A 174 4.81 4.17 -4.22
CA PRO A 174 4.95 3.24 -5.35
C PRO A 174 5.39 3.89 -6.66
N CYS A 175 5.28 5.22 -6.77
CA CYS A 175 5.62 5.98 -7.96
C CYS A 175 6.91 6.81 -7.80
N SER A 176 7.61 6.67 -6.67
CA SER A 176 8.86 7.40 -6.43
C SER A 176 9.91 7.05 -7.49
N GLY A 177 10.48 8.06 -8.13
CA GLY A 177 11.50 7.89 -9.16
C GLY A 177 11.02 7.33 -10.50
N LEU A 178 9.72 7.19 -10.72
CA LEU A 178 9.15 6.75 -11.99
C LEU A 178 8.86 7.94 -12.92
N ASP A 179 8.91 7.66 -14.22
CA ASP A 179 8.48 8.61 -15.24
C ASP A 179 6.95 8.85 -15.19
N PRO A 180 6.46 9.98 -15.77
CA PRO A 180 5.03 10.31 -15.72
C PRO A 180 4.12 9.26 -16.36
N ILE A 181 4.56 8.59 -17.43
CA ILE A 181 3.75 7.58 -18.14
C ILE A 181 3.60 6.33 -17.25
N SER A 182 4.69 5.87 -16.63
CA SER A 182 4.67 4.75 -15.70
C SER A 182 3.83 5.06 -14.47
N THR A 183 3.91 6.30 -13.95
CA THR A 183 3.08 6.78 -12.84
C THR A 183 1.60 6.74 -13.19
N ALA A 184 1.20 7.28 -14.36
CA ALA A 184 -0.18 7.27 -14.80
C ALA A 184 -0.75 5.84 -14.89
N LYS A 185 0.00 4.89 -15.45
CA LYS A 185 -0.43 3.47 -15.51
C LYS A 185 -0.65 2.82 -14.14
N ILE A 186 0.14 3.20 -13.13
CA ILE A 186 -0.07 2.73 -11.76
C ILE A 186 -1.34 3.38 -11.18
N GLU A 187 -1.53 4.68 -11.38
CA GLU A 187 -2.72 5.41 -10.91
C GLU A 187 -4.01 4.84 -11.54
N ASP A 188 -4.00 4.56 -12.85
CA ASP A 188 -5.10 3.91 -13.56
C ASP A 188 -5.40 2.53 -12.96
N ALA A 189 -4.36 1.70 -12.73
CA ALA A 189 -4.52 0.39 -12.11
C ALA A 189 -5.16 0.50 -10.72
N LEU A 190 -4.72 1.44 -9.87
CA LEU A 190 -5.28 1.62 -8.54
C LEU A 190 -6.74 2.09 -8.60
N SER A 191 -7.08 2.96 -9.55
CA SER A 191 -8.45 3.46 -9.75
C SER A 191 -9.42 2.34 -10.16
N GLU A 192 -8.98 1.37 -10.95
CA GLU A 192 -9.80 0.20 -11.29
C GLU A 192 -9.89 -0.79 -10.11
N LEU A 193 -8.77 -0.99 -9.39
CA LEU A 193 -8.68 -1.95 -8.30
C LEU A 193 -9.55 -1.58 -7.09
N LYS A 194 -9.80 -0.30 -6.83
CA LYS A 194 -10.53 0.14 -5.63
C LYS A 194 -11.92 -0.47 -5.48
N SER A 195 -12.56 -0.85 -6.58
CA SER A 195 -13.89 -1.49 -6.54
C SER A 195 -13.90 -2.86 -5.82
N GLY A 196 -12.77 -3.53 -5.74
CA GLY A 196 -12.62 -4.86 -5.13
C GLY A 196 -11.60 -4.94 -4.01
N TYR A 197 -10.83 -3.87 -3.77
CA TYR A 197 -9.76 -3.84 -2.79
C TYR A 197 -9.82 -2.58 -1.94
N THR A 198 -9.46 -2.71 -0.66
CA THR A 198 -9.19 -1.54 0.19
C THR A 198 -7.73 -1.16 0.02
N ILE A 199 -7.46 0.10 -0.34
CA ILE A 199 -6.13 0.55 -0.73
C ILE A 199 -5.66 1.66 0.21
N ILE A 200 -4.47 1.52 0.79
CA ILE A 200 -3.75 2.62 1.44
C ILE A 200 -2.57 2.99 0.54
N LEU A 201 -2.55 4.24 0.11
CA LEU A 201 -1.48 4.82 -0.68
C LEU A 201 -0.71 5.84 0.14
N VAL A 202 0.53 5.52 0.48
CA VAL A 202 1.47 6.51 1.05
C VAL A 202 2.15 7.23 -0.09
N SER A 203 2.09 8.57 -0.10
CA SER A 203 2.83 9.37 -1.07
C SER A 203 3.17 10.76 -0.51
N ASN A 204 4.40 11.20 -0.78
CA ASN A 204 4.83 12.58 -0.53
C ASN A 204 4.36 13.53 -1.67
N ASN A 205 3.84 12.99 -2.77
CA ASN A 205 3.28 13.77 -3.87
C ASN A 205 1.79 14.05 -3.62
N THR A 206 1.51 15.24 -3.06
CA THR A 206 0.15 15.70 -2.77
C THR A 206 -0.77 15.69 -4.00
N LYS A 207 -0.22 15.99 -5.19
CA LYS A 207 -0.98 15.97 -6.44
C LYS A 207 -1.44 14.56 -6.82
N GLN A 208 -0.64 13.55 -6.52
CA GLN A 208 -1.02 12.14 -6.71
C GLN A 208 -2.17 11.77 -5.78
N ILE A 209 -2.05 12.08 -4.49
CA ILE A 209 -3.11 11.84 -3.50
C ILE A 209 -4.41 12.52 -3.93
N ALA A 210 -4.35 13.79 -4.33
CA ALA A 210 -5.52 14.55 -4.78
C ALA A 210 -6.24 13.94 -6.00
N ARG A 211 -5.48 13.29 -6.91
CA ARG A 211 -6.09 12.73 -8.14
C ARG A 211 -6.81 11.41 -7.93
N ILE A 212 -6.29 10.54 -7.08
CA ILE A 212 -6.75 9.14 -7.07
C ILE A 212 -7.36 8.68 -5.75
N SER A 213 -7.16 9.41 -4.64
CA SER A 213 -7.66 8.99 -3.34
C SER A 213 -9.11 9.45 -3.09
N ASP A 214 -9.90 8.61 -2.45
CA ASP A 214 -11.25 8.95 -2.00
C ASP A 214 -11.19 9.71 -0.66
N PHE A 215 -10.26 9.29 0.22
CA PHE A 215 -9.98 9.93 1.51
C PHE A 215 -8.50 10.31 1.59
N SER A 216 -8.20 11.37 2.33
CA SER A 216 -6.82 11.82 2.57
C SER A 216 -6.56 12.02 4.05
N ALA A 217 -5.42 11.50 4.51
CA ALA A 217 -4.93 11.63 5.88
C ALA A 217 -3.59 12.36 5.87
N PHE A 218 -3.51 13.48 6.58
CA PHE A 218 -2.28 14.25 6.73
C PHE A 218 -1.60 13.92 8.05
N PHE A 219 -0.35 13.45 7.96
CA PHE A 219 0.50 13.10 9.10
C PHE A 219 1.62 14.11 9.28
N TYR A 220 1.85 14.53 10.52
CA TYR A 220 2.94 15.43 10.88
C TYR A 220 3.53 15.05 12.25
N LEU A 221 4.84 14.84 12.30
CA LEU A 221 5.58 14.49 13.53
C LEU A 221 4.97 13.35 14.36
N GLY A 222 4.45 12.34 13.68
CA GLY A 222 3.87 11.14 14.30
C GLY A 222 2.40 11.26 14.69
N GLU A 223 1.76 12.37 14.41
CA GLU A 223 0.36 12.64 14.69
C GLU A 223 -0.47 12.63 13.40
N LEU A 224 -1.71 12.16 13.48
CA LEU A 224 -2.72 12.36 12.44
C LEU A 224 -3.34 13.73 12.66
N ILE A 225 -3.04 14.66 11.77
CA ILE A 225 -3.49 16.06 11.88
C ILE A 225 -4.90 16.22 11.32
N GLU A 226 -5.15 15.65 10.13
CA GLU A 226 -6.46 15.75 9.49
C GLU A 226 -6.75 14.48 8.69
N TYR A 227 -8.01 14.03 8.72
CA TYR A 227 -8.53 12.93 7.92
C TYR A 227 -9.93 13.23 7.46
N ASN A 228 -10.15 13.28 6.17
CA ASN A 228 -11.45 13.53 5.57
C ASN A 228 -11.52 13.03 4.11
N THR A 229 -12.66 13.24 3.42
CA THR A 229 -12.70 13.07 1.96
C THR A 229 -11.62 13.93 1.32
N THR A 230 -11.02 13.41 0.25
CA THR A 230 -9.91 14.09 -0.44
C THR A 230 -10.31 15.49 -0.91
N ASP A 231 -11.52 15.62 -1.47
CA ASP A 231 -12.04 16.92 -1.89
C ASP A 231 -12.00 17.94 -0.74
N LYS A 232 -12.49 17.57 0.46
CA LYS A 232 -12.52 18.47 1.61
C LYS A 232 -11.13 18.84 2.09
N VAL A 233 -10.21 17.87 2.19
CA VAL A 233 -8.83 18.11 2.62
C VAL A 233 -8.10 19.05 1.69
N PHE A 234 -8.36 18.98 0.38
CA PHE A 234 -7.64 19.80 -0.62
C PHE A 234 -8.31 21.12 -0.96
N THR A 235 -9.62 21.29 -0.70
CA THR A 235 -10.35 22.53 -1.01
C THR A 235 -10.62 23.39 0.21
N THR A 236 -10.98 22.77 1.34
CA THR A 236 -11.36 23.44 2.57
C THR A 236 -10.82 22.68 3.80
N PRO A 237 -9.47 22.59 3.93
CA PRO A 237 -8.87 21.90 5.07
C PRO A 237 -9.31 22.55 6.39
N SER A 238 -9.53 21.72 7.40
CA SER A 238 -9.95 22.17 8.73
C SER A 238 -8.77 22.63 9.58
N GLU A 239 -7.56 22.16 9.24
CA GLU A 239 -6.34 22.40 9.99
C GLU A 239 -5.37 23.28 9.18
N SER A 240 -4.90 24.38 9.77
CA SER A 240 -3.96 25.29 9.12
C SER A 240 -2.66 24.61 8.68
N LYS A 241 -2.19 23.61 9.44
CA LYS A 241 -1.02 22.81 9.07
C LYS A 241 -1.23 22.01 7.79
N THR A 242 -2.45 21.49 7.56
CA THR A 242 -2.81 20.79 6.33
C THR A 242 -2.76 21.75 5.14
N GLU A 243 -3.34 22.94 5.31
CA GLU A 243 -3.32 23.98 4.27
C GLU A 243 -1.90 24.38 3.89
N ASP A 244 -1.05 24.68 4.89
CA ASP A 244 0.33 25.06 4.69
C ASP A 244 1.16 23.98 3.98
N TYR A 245 0.91 22.70 4.30
CA TYR A 245 1.57 21.57 3.63
C TYR A 245 1.14 21.43 2.17
N ILE A 246 -0.17 21.52 1.89
CA ILE A 246 -0.71 21.44 0.52
C ILE A 246 -0.21 22.61 -0.34
N GLN A 247 -0.07 23.78 0.25
CA GLN A 247 0.47 24.97 -0.42
C GLN A 247 2.00 24.92 -0.61
N GLY A 248 2.69 23.90 -0.08
CA GLY A 248 4.13 23.73 -0.20
C GLY A 248 4.95 24.70 0.66
N LYS A 249 4.38 25.24 1.76
CA LYS A 249 5.10 26.13 2.67
C LYS A 249 6.12 25.39 3.54
N PHE A 250 5.95 24.07 3.71
CA PHE A 250 6.93 23.18 4.36
C PHE A 250 6.75 21.73 3.82
N GLY A 251 7.81 20.89 3.98
CA GLY A 251 7.76 19.47 3.54
C GLY A 251 9.14 18.88 3.32
#